data_ab6eb5ff6a70623540885cf465c9140d
#
_entry.id   ab6eb5ff6a70623540885cf465c9140d
#
_cell.length_a   1.000
_cell.length_b   1.000
_cell.length_c   1.000
_cell.angle_alpha   90.00
_cell.angle_beta   90.00
_cell.angle_gamma   90.00
#
_symmetry.space_group_name_H-M   'P 1'
#
loop_
_entity.id
_entity.type
_entity.pdbx_description
1 polymer ?
#
loop_
_entity_poly.entity_id
_entity_poly.type
_entity_poly.pdbx_seq_one_letter_code
_entity_poly.pdbx_strand_id
1 'polypeptide(L)'
;MAVLTSSVGQGGRNERANVITVQTLLKGQGGDPGPADGVCGARTIAAIRKFQTPWMAQPDGLISPGGPIWTRLSGGAAPPAAAPSPPPQWGGDSSIWTQEKKLQSMNPSLRPKVQAVVLALIQAGFQPKIFFGWRSVAVQLQLFNAGNSKVKFSFHNGQKLDGTPNAYAADIIDSRYAWSEQAESSGFWKALGAAAKAQGLFWGGDWSSFRDWAHVQLVANSELARVKKESGL
;
A
#
# COMPACT_ATOMS: atom_id res chain seq x y z
N MET A 1 -32.16 10.38 5.03
CA MET A 1 -31.05 9.56 4.53
C MET A 1 -31.61 8.27 3.95
N ALA A 2 -31.05 7.78 2.86
CA ALA A 2 -31.44 6.48 2.30
C ALA A 2 -31.08 5.36 3.29
N VAL A 3 -31.95 4.36 3.42
CA VAL A 3 -31.74 3.21 4.30
C VAL A 3 -31.63 1.95 3.44
N LEU A 4 -30.59 1.15 3.67
CA LEU A 4 -30.44 -0.15 3.06
C LEU A 4 -30.85 -1.21 4.08
N THR A 5 -31.84 -2.03 3.75
CA THR A 5 -32.39 -3.05 4.66
C THR A 5 -31.89 -4.46 4.34
N SER A 6 -31.38 -4.67 3.11
CA SER A 6 -30.76 -5.93 2.69
C SER A 6 -29.58 -5.70 1.78
N SER A 7 -28.70 -6.69 1.64
CA SER A 7 -27.50 -6.61 0.80
C SER A 7 -27.83 -6.54 -0.69
N VAL A 8 -27.05 -5.76 -1.44
CA VAL A 8 -27.17 -5.56 -2.89
C VAL A 8 -25.83 -5.87 -3.57
N GLY A 9 -25.86 -6.64 -4.64
CA GLY A 9 -24.67 -7.00 -5.44
C GLY A 9 -24.43 -8.48 -5.54
N GLN A 10 -23.20 -8.86 -5.75
CA GLN A 10 -22.75 -10.25 -5.95
C GLN A 10 -23.09 -11.10 -4.73
N GLY A 11 -23.97 -12.09 -4.91
CA GLY A 11 -24.43 -12.96 -3.82
C GLY A 11 -25.32 -12.27 -2.78
N GLY A 12 -25.73 -11.03 -3.00
CA GLY A 12 -26.64 -10.31 -2.12
C GLY A 12 -28.10 -10.75 -2.23
N ARG A 13 -28.94 -10.33 -1.27
CA ARG A 13 -30.40 -10.60 -1.30
C ARG A 13 -31.10 -9.88 -2.45
N ASN A 14 -30.55 -8.76 -2.90
CA ASN A 14 -30.99 -8.01 -4.08
C ASN A 14 -32.50 -7.68 -4.10
N GLU A 15 -33.05 -7.32 -2.95
CA GLU A 15 -34.43 -6.85 -2.86
C GLU A 15 -34.63 -5.61 -3.73
N ARG A 16 -35.67 -5.61 -4.54
CA ARG A 16 -35.88 -4.60 -5.59
C ARG A 16 -35.73 -3.15 -5.10
N ALA A 17 -36.33 -2.81 -3.98
CA ALA A 17 -36.26 -1.44 -3.43
C ALA A 17 -34.81 -1.02 -3.07
N ASN A 18 -34.05 -1.96 -2.48
CA ASN A 18 -32.65 -1.74 -2.13
C ASN A 18 -31.77 -1.64 -3.38
N VAL A 19 -32.04 -2.43 -4.42
CA VAL A 19 -31.31 -2.36 -5.70
C VAL A 19 -31.55 -1.02 -6.37
N ILE A 20 -32.80 -0.52 -6.44
CA ILE A 20 -33.13 0.80 -6.99
C ILE A 20 -32.36 1.90 -6.22
N THR A 21 -32.34 1.81 -4.89
CA THR A 21 -31.62 2.78 -4.05
C THR A 21 -30.13 2.79 -4.38
N VAL A 22 -29.50 1.63 -4.46
CA VAL A 22 -28.06 1.50 -4.79
C VAL A 22 -27.78 1.99 -6.22
N GLN A 23 -28.59 1.61 -7.21
CA GLN A 23 -28.46 2.07 -8.60
C GLN A 23 -28.56 3.60 -8.70
N THR A 24 -29.52 4.21 -8.00
CA THR A 24 -29.71 5.67 -7.98
C THR A 24 -28.50 6.37 -7.36
N LEU A 25 -28.01 5.88 -6.23
CA LEU A 25 -26.86 6.45 -5.55
C LEU A 25 -25.57 6.31 -6.38
N LEU A 26 -25.34 5.15 -7.00
CA LEU A 26 -24.20 4.94 -7.90
C LEU A 26 -24.21 5.91 -9.08
N LYS A 27 -25.38 6.17 -9.68
CA LYS A 27 -25.55 7.20 -10.73
C LYS A 27 -25.18 8.58 -10.22
N GLY A 28 -25.64 8.94 -9.02
CA GLY A 28 -25.30 10.21 -8.37
C GLY A 28 -23.80 10.40 -8.12
N GLN A 29 -23.06 9.31 -8.04
CA GLN A 29 -21.60 9.28 -7.90
C GLN A 29 -20.85 9.13 -9.24
N GLY A 30 -21.54 9.32 -10.38
CA GLY A 30 -20.95 9.20 -11.72
C GLY A 30 -20.69 7.75 -12.18
N GLY A 31 -21.25 6.78 -11.49
CA GLY A 31 -21.24 5.37 -11.91
C GLY A 31 -22.29 5.07 -12.96
N ASP A 32 -22.13 3.93 -13.66
CA ASP A 32 -23.07 3.43 -14.66
C ASP A 32 -23.62 2.04 -14.29
N PRO A 33 -24.57 1.95 -13.33
CA PRO A 33 -25.20 0.68 -12.93
C PRO A 33 -26.29 0.19 -13.91
N GLY A 34 -26.54 0.93 -14.99
CA GLY A 34 -27.72 0.75 -15.85
C GLY A 34 -28.96 1.52 -15.36
N PRO A 35 -30.15 1.21 -15.86
CA PRO A 35 -31.39 1.85 -15.38
C PRO A 35 -31.61 1.51 -13.90
N ALA A 36 -32.26 2.40 -13.15
CA ALA A 36 -32.65 2.16 -11.76
C ALA A 36 -33.96 1.34 -11.73
N ASP A 37 -33.88 0.10 -12.24
CA ASP A 37 -35.03 -0.79 -12.46
C ASP A 37 -35.23 -1.81 -11.34
N GLY A 38 -34.28 -1.87 -10.40
CA GLY A 38 -34.31 -2.81 -9.28
C GLY A 38 -33.82 -4.20 -9.64
N VAL A 39 -33.18 -4.37 -10.80
CA VAL A 39 -32.57 -5.64 -11.22
C VAL A 39 -31.05 -5.55 -11.00
N CYS A 40 -30.52 -6.38 -10.11
CA CYS A 40 -29.08 -6.45 -9.83
C CYS A 40 -28.40 -7.35 -10.86
N GLY A 41 -28.20 -6.86 -12.07
CA GLY A 41 -27.49 -7.55 -13.15
C GLY A 41 -25.98 -7.28 -13.13
N ALA A 42 -25.29 -7.86 -14.11
CA ALA A 42 -23.83 -7.73 -14.26
C ALA A 42 -23.35 -6.26 -14.31
N ARG A 43 -24.14 -5.37 -14.92
CA ARG A 43 -23.84 -3.94 -15.02
C ARG A 43 -23.89 -3.25 -13.66
N THR A 44 -24.89 -3.57 -12.84
CA THR A 44 -24.99 -3.07 -11.45
C THR A 44 -23.84 -3.58 -10.60
N ILE A 45 -23.50 -4.86 -10.70
CA ILE A 45 -22.37 -5.47 -9.96
C ILE A 45 -21.03 -4.83 -10.39
N ALA A 46 -20.83 -4.59 -11.68
CA ALA A 46 -19.63 -3.92 -12.20
C ALA A 46 -19.52 -2.48 -11.66
N ALA A 47 -20.62 -1.75 -11.61
CA ALA A 47 -20.67 -0.39 -11.05
C ALA A 47 -20.37 -0.38 -9.54
N ILE A 48 -20.89 -1.37 -8.79
CA ILE A 48 -20.52 -1.55 -7.36
C ILE A 48 -19.03 -1.79 -7.23
N ARG A 49 -18.45 -2.72 -7.98
CA ARG A 49 -16.99 -2.99 -7.93
C ARG A 49 -16.17 -1.75 -8.28
N LYS A 50 -16.58 -1.02 -9.31
CA LYS A 50 -15.92 0.24 -9.66
C LYS A 50 -15.99 1.27 -8.52
N PHE A 51 -17.14 1.40 -7.86
CA PHE A 51 -17.29 2.25 -6.68
C PHE A 51 -16.45 1.79 -5.49
N GLN A 52 -16.25 0.48 -5.32
CA GLN A 52 -15.44 -0.11 -4.25
C GLN A 52 -13.93 0.05 -4.47
N THR A 53 -13.47 0.17 -5.72
CA THR A 53 -12.05 0.20 -6.08
C THR A 53 -11.20 1.17 -5.25
N PRO A 54 -11.63 2.41 -4.93
CA PRO A 54 -10.87 3.33 -4.09
C PRO A 54 -10.77 2.91 -2.62
N TRP A 55 -11.63 1.97 -2.18
CA TRP A 55 -11.82 1.61 -0.77
C TRP A 55 -11.43 0.17 -0.44
N MET A 56 -11.35 -0.68 -1.44
CA MET A 56 -11.10 -2.12 -1.29
C MET A 56 -10.03 -2.58 -2.28
N ALA A 57 -9.03 -3.29 -1.78
CA ALA A 57 -7.99 -3.89 -2.63
C ALA A 57 -8.57 -4.96 -3.59
N GLN A 58 -9.63 -5.63 -3.17
CA GLN A 58 -10.38 -6.60 -3.98
C GLN A 58 -11.87 -6.27 -3.89
N PRO A 59 -12.42 -5.50 -4.83
CA PRO A 59 -13.84 -5.22 -4.89
C PRO A 59 -14.66 -6.49 -5.05
N ASP A 60 -15.48 -6.82 -4.06
CA ASP A 60 -16.32 -8.02 -4.05
C ASP A 60 -17.64 -7.86 -4.81
N GLY A 61 -18.02 -6.62 -5.13
CA GLY A 61 -19.27 -6.31 -5.81
C GLY A 61 -20.51 -6.41 -4.92
N LEU A 62 -20.34 -6.37 -3.58
CA LEU A 62 -21.42 -6.49 -2.60
C LEU A 62 -21.48 -5.24 -1.70
N ILE A 63 -22.68 -4.74 -1.47
CA ILE A 63 -22.97 -3.66 -0.49
C ILE A 63 -23.86 -4.23 0.60
N SER A 64 -23.37 -4.22 1.84
CA SER A 64 -24.12 -4.68 3.01
C SER A 64 -24.72 -3.52 3.79
N PRO A 65 -25.93 -3.67 4.39
CA PRO A 65 -26.53 -2.67 5.26
C PRO A 65 -25.58 -2.27 6.39
N GLY A 66 -25.44 -0.97 6.64
CA GLY A 66 -24.59 -0.43 7.71
C GLY A 66 -23.08 -0.64 7.48
N GLY A 67 -22.68 -1.31 6.42
CA GLY A 67 -21.28 -1.55 6.08
C GLY A 67 -20.55 -0.29 5.61
N PRO A 68 -19.19 -0.30 5.61
CA PRO A 68 -18.40 0.88 5.27
C PRO A 68 -18.65 1.38 3.83
N ILE A 69 -18.93 0.49 2.89
CA ILE A 69 -19.25 0.85 1.49
C ILE A 69 -20.63 1.52 1.42
N TRP A 70 -21.62 1.00 2.16
CA TRP A 70 -22.93 1.62 2.25
C TRP A 70 -22.84 3.03 2.86
N THR A 71 -22.13 3.19 3.97
CA THR A 71 -21.94 4.48 4.64
C THR A 71 -21.38 5.53 3.67
N ARG A 72 -20.40 5.14 2.84
CA ARG A 72 -19.82 6.04 1.83
C ARG A 72 -20.77 6.36 0.70
N LEU A 73 -21.49 5.36 0.19
CA LEU A 73 -22.41 5.53 -0.91
C LEU A 73 -23.62 6.40 -0.51
N SER A 74 -24.12 6.24 0.70
CA SER A 74 -25.31 6.97 1.21
C SER A 74 -24.97 8.31 1.89
N GLY A 75 -23.76 8.47 2.39
CA GLY A 75 -23.34 9.65 3.17
C GLY A 75 -22.65 10.74 2.40
N GLY A 76 -22.43 10.59 1.10
CA GLY A 76 -21.89 11.64 0.24
C GLY A 76 -20.46 12.08 0.51
N ALA A 77 -19.66 11.31 1.24
CA ALA A 77 -18.21 11.53 1.23
C ALA A 77 -17.68 11.18 -0.17
N ALA A 78 -17.19 12.16 -0.91
CA ALA A 78 -16.52 11.94 -2.18
C ALA A 78 -15.46 10.84 -2.00
N PRO A 79 -15.28 9.93 -2.99
CA PRO A 79 -14.16 9.00 -2.93
C PRO A 79 -12.89 9.80 -2.73
N PRO A 80 -11.94 9.35 -1.90
CA PRO A 80 -10.62 9.96 -1.90
C PRO A 80 -10.15 9.97 -3.35
N ALA A 81 -9.58 11.07 -3.79
CA ALA A 81 -8.94 11.13 -5.10
C ALA A 81 -8.09 9.88 -5.25
N ALA A 82 -8.28 9.13 -6.33
CA ALA A 82 -7.49 7.93 -6.56
C ALA A 82 -6.02 8.31 -6.40
N ALA A 83 -5.29 7.56 -5.57
CA ALA A 83 -3.87 7.82 -5.41
C ALA A 83 -3.24 7.89 -6.81
N PRO A 84 -2.44 8.91 -7.12
CA PRO A 84 -1.87 9.06 -8.45
C PRO A 84 -1.12 7.79 -8.82
N SER A 85 -1.49 7.19 -9.95
CA SER A 85 -0.79 6.01 -10.46
C SER A 85 0.62 6.40 -10.86
N PRO A 86 1.63 5.60 -10.49
CA PRO A 86 3.00 5.90 -10.91
C PRO A 86 3.10 5.90 -12.44
N PRO A 87 3.98 6.72 -13.02
CA PRO A 87 4.28 6.67 -14.45
C PRO A 87 4.60 5.24 -14.91
N PRO A 88 4.30 4.85 -16.17
CA PRO A 88 4.42 3.46 -16.63
C PRO A 88 5.76 2.78 -16.33
N GLN A 89 6.89 3.54 -16.39
CA GLN A 89 8.21 3.02 -16.04
C GLN A 89 8.33 2.56 -14.58
N TRP A 90 7.42 2.94 -13.70
CA TRP A 90 7.41 2.58 -12.28
C TRP A 90 6.34 1.53 -11.93
N GLY A 91 5.69 0.94 -12.93
CA GLY A 91 4.68 -0.09 -12.71
C GLY A 91 5.27 -1.44 -12.32
N GLY A 92 4.37 -2.37 -12.00
CA GLY A 92 4.68 -3.76 -11.65
C GLY A 92 5.15 -3.98 -10.22
N ASP A 93 5.59 -5.21 -9.95
CA ASP A 93 6.11 -5.61 -8.64
C ASP A 93 7.52 -5.07 -8.43
N SER A 94 7.64 -4.12 -7.49
CA SER A 94 8.93 -3.50 -7.18
C SER A 94 9.92 -4.43 -6.47
N SER A 95 9.50 -5.58 -5.96
CA SER A 95 10.41 -6.56 -5.33
C SER A 95 11.35 -7.19 -6.36
N ILE A 96 10.92 -7.29 -7.62
CA ILE A 96 11.71 -7.89 -8.71
C ILE A 96 12.48 -6.86 -9.55
N TRP A 97 12.35 -5.55 -9.28
CA TRP A 97 13.12 -4.53 -9.98
C TRP A 97 14.63 -4.71 -9.80
N THR A 98 15.41 -4.20 -10.76
CA THR A 98 16.87 -4.14 -10.62
C THR A 98 17.28 -3.31 -9.40
N GLN A 99 18.47 -3.56 -8.86
CA GLN A 99 18.98 -2.81 -7.69
C GLN A 99 19.07 -1.30 -8.00
N GLU A 100 19.49 -0.96 -9.22
CA GLU A 100 19.55 0.42 -9.68
C GLU A 100 18.16 1.09 -9.68
N LYS A 101 17.14 0.42 -10.23
CA LYS A 101 15.76 0.95 -10.26
C LYS A 101 15.20 1.10 -8.84
N LYS A 102 15.51 0.17 -7.92
CA LYS A 102 15.13 0.28 -6.50
C LYS A 102 15.77 1.49 -5.84
N LEU A 103 17.05 1.73 -6.08
CA LEU A 103 17.74 2.94 -5.60
C LEU A 103 17.10 4.21 -6.17
N GLN A 104 16.85 4.26 -7.47
CA GLN A 104 16.21 5.42 -8.13
C GLN A 104 14.80 5.69 -7.61
N SER A 105 14.11 4.70 -7.10
CA SER A 105 12.76 4.83 -6.52
C SER A 105 12.73 5.48 -5.14
N MET A 106 13.89 5.66 -4.51
CA MET A 106 14.01 6.26 -3.17
C MET A 106 14.14 7.77 -3.24
N ASN A 107 13.86 8.40 -2.11
CA ASN A 107 14.13 9.82 -1.87
C ASN A 107 15.61 10.13 -2.17
N PRO A 108 15.93 11.25 -2.86
CA PRO A 108 17.31 11.62 -3.17
C PRO A 108 18.26 11.65 -1.97
N SER A 109 17.77 12.01 -0.77
CA SER A 109 18.57 12.01 0.46
C SER A 109 18.79 10.62 1.07
N LEU A 110 17.92 9.64 0.73
CA LEU A 110 18.04 8.26 1.19
C LEU A 110 19.06 7.47 0.35
N ARG A 111 19.09 7.68 -0.96
CA ARG A 111 19.90 6.91 -1.92
C ARG A 111 21.37 6.77 -1.52
N PRO A 112 22.13 7.86 -1.29
CA PRO A 112 23.54 7.74 -0.95
C PRO A 112 23.77 7.03 0.38
N LYS A 113 22.86 7.19 1.34
CA LYS A 113 22.94 6.53 2.64
C LYS A 113 22.73 5.02 2.49
N VAL A 114 21.74 4.57 1.71
CA VAL A 114 21.51 3.15 1.42
C VAL A 114 22.69 2.55 0.64
N GLN A 115 23.28 3.27 -0.31
CA GLN A 115 24.48 2.84 -1.02
C GLN A 115 25.66 2.65 -0.05
N ALA A 116 25.87 3.56 0.89
CA ALA A 116 26.91 3.45 1.91
C ALA A 116 26.67 2.25 2.85
N VAL A 117 25.40 2.01 3.25
CA VAL A 117 25.01 0.82 4.03
C VAL A 117 25.33 -0.47 3.27
N VAL A 118 24.92 -0.57 2.01
CA VAL A 118 25.20 -1.73 1.16
C VAL A 118 26.70 -1.97 1.04
N LEU A 119 27.50 -0.92 0.80
CA LEU A 119 28.95 -1.03 0.71
C LEU A 119 29.58 -1.53 2.02
N ALA A 120 29.16 -0.99 3.16
CA ALA A 120 29.64 -1.43 4.47
C ALA A 120 29.34 -2.92 4.75
N LEU A 121 28.15 -3.38 4.35
CA LEU A 121 27.77 -4.80 4.47
C LEU A 121 28.60 -5.70 3.56
N ILE A 122 28.91 -5.27 2.33
CA ILE A 122 29.81 -5.99 1.42
C ILE A 122 31.22 -6.10 2.04
N GLN A 123 31.73 -5.01 2.59
CA GLN A 123 33.03 -4.99 3.26
C GLN A 123 33.08 -5.90 4.50
N ALA A 124 31.93 -6.10 5.15
CA ALA A 124 31.77 -7.04 6.26
C ALA A 124 31.56 -8.50 5.81
N GLY A 125 31.64 -8.81 4.51
CA GLY A 125 31.55 -10.17 3.96
C GLY A 125 30.12 -10.67 3.71
N PHE A 126 29.11 -9.78 3.76
CA PHE A 126 27.74 -10.10 3.43
C PHE A 126 27.45 -9.92 1.94
N GLN A 127 26.28 -10.44 1.50
CA GLN A 127 25.76 -10.26 0.14
C GLN A 127 24.45 -9.46 0.16
N PRO A 128 24.51 -8.16 0.49
CA PRO A 128 23.32 -7.35 0.65
C PRO A 128 22.56 -7.18 -0.66
N LYS A 129 21.25 -7.25 -0.57
CA LYS A 129 20.30 -6.99 -1.66
C LYS A 129 19.18 -6.08 -1.14
N ILE A 130 18.94 -4.98 -1.84
CA ILE A 130 17.75 -4.18 -1.60
C ILE A 130 16.55 -5.01 -2.07
N PHE A 131 15.67 -5.37 -1.16
CA PHE A 131 14.44 -6.11 -1.48
C PHE A 131 13.34 -5.15 -1.94
N PHE A 132 13.02 -4.13 -1.13
CA PHE A 132 12.17 -3.02 -1.51
C PHE A 132 12.90 -1.67 -1.36
N GLY A 133 12.72 -0.78 -2.34
CA GLY A 133 12.78 0.66 -2.17
C GLY A 133 11.34 1.17 -2.08
N TRP A 134 10.82 1.72 -3.19
CA TRP A 134 9.42 2.11 -3.27
C TRP A 134 8.51 0.89 -3.44
N ARG A 135 7.30 1.02 -2.91
CA ARG A 135 6.22 0.03 -2.96
C ARG A 135 4.91 0.77 -3.23
N SER A 136 4.14 0.33 -4.23
CA SER A 136 2.83 0.96 -4.51
C SER A 136 1.87 0.76 -3.34
N VAL A 137 0.88 1.65 -3.21
CA VAL A 137 -0.19 1.51 -2.20
C VAL A 137 -0.95 0.19 -2.38
N ALA A 138 -1.15 -0.25 -3.63
CA ALA A 138 -1.82 -1.53 -3.91
C ALA A 138 -1.03 -2.72 -3.33
N VAL A 139 0.28 -2.77 -3.54
CA VAL A 139 1.16 -3.81 -2.96
C VAL A 139 1.21 -3.71 -1.44
N GLN A 140 1.24 -2.51 -0.88
CA GLN A 140 1.18 -2.31 0.57
C GLN A 140 -0.11 -2.87 1.18
N LEU A 141 -1.25 -2.64 0.55
CA LEU A 141 -2.54 -3.16 1.00
C LEU A 141 -2.61 -4.69 0.88
N GLN A 142 -2.01 -5.28 -0.16
CA GLN A 142 -1.89 -6.74 -0.27
C GLN A 142 -1.08 -7.31 0.90
N LEU A 143 0.07 -6.73 1.22
CA LEU A 143 0.90 -7.15 2.36
C LEU A 143 0.17 -6.98 3.70
N PHE A 144 -0.57 -5.88 3.88
CA PHE A 144 -1.38 -5.66 5.07
C PHE A 144 -2.48 -6.71 5.21
N ASN A 145 -3.22 -7.00 4.14
CA ASN A 145 -4.30 -7.99 4.14
C ASN A 145 -3.79 -9.42 4.33
N ALA A 146 -2.57 -9.71 3.87
CA ALA A 146 -1.89 -11.00 4.08
C ALA A 146 -1.23 -11.13 5.47
N GLY A 147 -1.31 -10.10 6.34
CA GLY A 147 -0.69 -10.10 7.66
C GLY A 147 0.82 -9.81 7.66
N ASN A 148 1.41 -9.57 6.48
CA ASN A 148 2.84 -9.28 6.29
C ASN A 148 3.21 -7.81 6.52
N SER A 149 2.23 -6.96 6.83
CA SER A 149 2.42 -5.58 7.27
C SER A 149 1.41 -5.22 8.35
N LYS A 150 1.81 -4.38 9.29
CA LYS A 150 0.92 -3.86 10.35
C LYS A 150 0.27 -2.53 9.96
N VAL A 151 0.67 -1.93 8.83
CA VAL A 151 0.21 -0.60 8.39
C VAL A 151 -0.27 -0.62 6.95
N LYS A 152 -1.31 0.16 6.67
CA LYS A 152 -1.87 0.33 5.31
C LYS A 152 -1.08 1.34 4.46
N PHE A 153 -0.28 2.18 5.10
CA PHE A 153 0.66 3.11 4.49
C PHE A 153 1.98 3.06 5.26
N SER A 154 3.09 2.99 4.55
CA SER A 154 4.45 2.96 5.11
C SER A 154 5.35 3.96 4.38
N PHE A 155 6.56 4.17 4.89
CA PHE A 155 7.57 5.03 4.24
C PHE A 155 8.02 4.52 2.86
N HIS A 156 7.78 3.25 2.52
CA HIS A 156 7.97 2.72 1.17
C HIS A 156 6.98 3.29 0.15
N ASN A 157 5.82 3.81 0.60
CA ASN A 157 4.79 4.35 -0.28
C ASN A 157 5.00 5.82 -0.64
N GLY A 158 6.05 6.46 -0.10
CA GLY A 158 6.39 7.83 -0.44
C GLY A 158 6.53 8.03 -1.95
N GLN A 159 5.85 9.04 -2.49
CA GLN A 159 5.85 9.39 -3.91
C GLN A 159 5.66 10.89 -4.08
N LYS A 160 5.90 11.41 -5.28
CA LYS A 160 5.54 12.78 -5.66
C LYS A 160 4.06 12.84 -6.03
N LEU A 161 3.50 14.03 -6.16
CA LEU A 161 2.09 14.23 -6.53
C LEU A 161 1.73 13.66 -7.91
N ASP A 162 2.71 13.50 -8.80
CA ASP A 162 2.55 12.85 -10.12
C ASP A 162 2.65 11.31 -10.06
N GLY A 163 2.76 10.74 -8.85
CA GLY A 163 2.93 9.30 -8.64
C GLY A 163 4.36 8.78 -8.82
N THR A 164 5.34 9.64 -9.13
CA THR A 164 6.74 9.21 -9.21
C THR A 164 7.23 8.75 -7.85
N PRO A 165 7.86 7.56 -7.74
CA PRO A 165 8.43 7.05 -6.50
C PRO A 165 9.36 8.03 -5.78
N ASN A 166 9.22 8.09 -4.46
CA ASN A 166 10.04 8.89 -3.57
C ASN A 166 10.08 8.24 -2.17
N ALA A 167 10.45 6.95 -2.10
CA ALA A 167 10.41 6.18 -0.86
C ALA A 167 11.37 6.73 0.20
N TYR A 168 10.90 6.78 1.44
CA TYR A 168 11.68 7.20 2.61
C TYR A 168 12.24 6.00 3.39
N ALA A 169 12.05 4.78 2.87
CA ALA A 169 12.54 3.54 3.48
C ALA A 169 13.10 2.58 2.43
N ALA A 170 13.92 1.64 2.90
CA ALA A 170 14.40 0.50 2.14
C ALA A 170 14.40 -0.75 3.03
N ASP A 171 14.08 -1.91 2.42
CA ASP A 171 14.29 -3.23 3.02
C ASP A 171 15.54 -3.84 2.40
N ILE A 172 16.49 -4.24 3.25
CA ILE A 172 17.79 -4.79 2.83
C ILE A 172 17.95 -6.17 3.49
N ILE A 173 18.25 -7.17 2.68
CA ILE A 173 18.45 -8.55 3.10
C ILE A 173 19.82 -9.05 2.62
N ASP A 174 20.35 -10.11 3.23
CA ASP A 174 21.42 -10.90 2.62
C ASP A 174 20.77 -11.84 1.58
N SER A 175 21.28 -11.82 0.35
CA SER A 175 20.70 -12.58 -0.77
C SER A 175 20.78 -14.11 -0.56
N ARG A 176 21.66 -14.58 0.32
CA ARG A 176 21.82 -16.00 0.68
C ARG A 176 20.77 -16.47 1.68
N TYR A 177 20.33 -15.59 2.58
CA TYR A 177 19.59 -15.97 3.78
C TYR A 177 18.18 -15.37 3.84
N ALA A 178 17.92 -14.26 3.13
CA ALA A 178 16.65 -13.53 3.19
C ALA A 178 16.23 -13.24 4.65
N TRP A 179 15.05 -13.68 5.07
CA TRP A 179 14.54 -13.54 6.44
C TRP A 179 14.67 -14.82 7.29
N SER A 180 15.53 -15.76 6.89
CA SER A 180 15.72 -16.99 7.64
C SER A 180 16.49 -16.78 8.95
N GLU A 181 16.48 -17.79 9.82
CA GLU A 181 17.26 -17.80 11.06
C GLU A 181 18.78 -17.67 10.81
N GLN A 182 19.25 -18.09 9.61
CA GLN A 182 20.64 -17.90 9.22
C GLN A 182 21.01 -16.43 9.05
N ALA A 183 20.06 -15.56 8.66
CA ALA A 183 20.34 -14.13 8.60
C ALA A 183 20.61 -13.55 9.99
N GLU A 184 19.94 -14.04 11.03
CA GLU A 184 20.18 -13.63 12.42
C GLU A 184 21.50 -14.25 12.93
N SER A 185 21.67 -15.57 12.82
CA SER A 185 22.85 -16.28 13.33
C SER A 185 24.15 -15.88 12.64
N SER A 186 24.10 -15.43 11.37
CA SER A 186 25.25 -14.85 10.66
C SER A 186 25.65 -13.47 11.17
N GLY A 187 24.82 -12.80 11.96
CA GLY A 187 25.02 -11.44 12.42
C GLY A 187 24.63 -10.36 11.40
N PHE A 188 23.98 -10.74 10.29
CA PHE A 188 23.60 -9.80 9.22
C PHE A 188 22.74 -8.64 9.74
N TRP A 189 21.70 -8.93 10.52
CA TRP A 189 20.79 -7.90 11.04
C TRP A 189 21.52 -6.88 11.93
N LYS A 190 22.44 -7.38 12.78
CA LYS A 190 23.26 -6.53 13.65
C LYS A 190 24.17 -5.61 12.83
N ALA A 191 24.80 -6.15 11.80
CA ALA A 191 25.63 -5.39 10.87
C ALA A 191 24.82 -4.35 10.09
N LEU A 192 23.63 -4.72 9.60
CA LEU A 192 22.71 -3.80 8.93
C LEU A 192 22.32 -2.64 9.85
N GLY A 193 21.91 -2.93 11.09
CA GLY A 193 21.54 -1.91 12.07
C GLY A 193 22.69 -0.96 12.39
N ALA A 194 23.91 -1.48 12.57
CA ALA A 194 25.10 -0.68 12.80
C ALA A 194 25.41 0.23 11.59
N ALA A 195 25.43 -0.33 10.38
CA ALA A 195 25.68 0.41 9.16
C ALA A 195 24.62 1.49 8.89
N ALA A 196 23.34 1.19 9.12
CA ALA A 196 22.24 2.15 8.98
C ALA A 196 22.39 3.33 9.94
N LYS A 197 22.62 3.05 11.22
CA LYS A 197 22.82 4.09 12.26
C LYS A 197 24.04 4.96 11.99
N ALA A 198 25.13 4.39 11.47
CA ALA A 198 26.30 5.15 11.04
C ALA A 198 26.00 6.15 9.92
N GLN A 199 24.96 5.92 9.11
CA GLN A 199 24.47 6.84 8.09
C GLN A 199 23.35 7.78 8.59
N GLY A 200 23.04 7.77 9.90
CA GLY A 200 21.94 8.55 10.47
C GLY A 200 20.56 8.08 9.98
N LEU A 201 20.40 6.79 9.69
CA LEU A 201 19.12 6.18 9.40
C LEU A 201 18.54 5.52 10.65
N PHE A 202 17.22 5.47 10.71
CA PHE A 202 16.50 4.67 11.70
C PHE A 202 16.45 3.22 11.23
N TRP A 203 16.64 2.28 12.13
CA TRP A 203 16.59 0.84 11.86
C TRP A 203 15.39 0.19 12.57
N GLY A 204 14.60 -0.58 11.83
CA GLY A 204 13.40 -1.22 12.36
C GLY A 204 13.68 -2.33 13.39
N GLY A 205 14.92 -2.84 13.45
CA GLY A 205 15.35 -3.78 14.50
C GLY A 205 15.43 -3.17 15.91
N ASP A 206 15.48 -1.83 16.03
CA ASP A 206 15.44 -1.13 17.32
C ASP A 206 14.00 -0.90 17.85
N TRP A 207 12.95 -1.24 17.07
CA TRP A 207 11.57 -1.03 17.51
C TRP A 207 11.14 -2.04 18.58
N SER A 208 10.46 -1.55 19.62
CA SER A 208 10.07 -2.38 20.77
C SER A 208 8.83 -3.24 20.53
N SER A 209 7.87 -2.74 19.74
CA SER A 209 6.56 -3.39 19.58
C SER A 209 6.47 -4.32 18.38
N PHE A 210 7.21 -4.05 17.32
CA PHE A 210 7.27 -4.84 16.10
C PHE A 210 8.61 -4.61 15.42
N ARG A 211 9.53 -5.54 15.62
CA ARG A 211 10.86 -5.47 14.99
C ARG A 211 10.78 -5.84 13.53
N ASP A 212 11.26 -4.93 12.69
CA ASP A 212 11.43 -5.16 11.26
C ASP A 212 12.93 -5.10 10.93
N TRP A 213 13.55 -6.26 10.97
CA TRP A 213 15.00 -6.41 10.88
C TRP A 213 15.59 -5.91 9.56
N ALA A 214 14.85 -6.05 8.45
CA ALA A 214 15.30 -5.64 7.12
C ALA A 214 15.16 -4.13 6.89
N HIS A 215 14.32 -3.45 7.68
CA HIS A 215 13.85 -2.10 7.42
C HIS A 215 14.82 -1.02 7.89
N VAL A 216 15.14 -0.09 7.00
CA VAL A 216 15.84 1.17 7.31
C VAL A 216 15.07 2.33 6.75
N GLN A 217 15.02 3.47 7.46
CA GLN A 217 14.26 4.66 7.03
C GLN A 217 14.99 5.97 7.32
N LEU A 218 14.68 6.98 6.49
CA LEU A 218 15.33 8.28 6.50
C LEU A 218 14.88 9.18 7.66
N VAL A 219 13.63 9.07 8.07
CA VAL A 219 12.97 9.97 9.03
C VAL A 219 12.29 9.18 10.14
N ALA A 220 12.02 9.84 11.28
CA ALA A 220 11.36 9.20 12.42
C ALA A 220 9.91 8.77 12.10
N ASN A 221 9.38 7.80 12.86
CA ASN A 221 8.00 7.29 12.68
C ASN A 221 6.93 8.38 12.82
N SER A 222 7.17 9.42 13.61
CA SER A 222 6.30 10.60 13.76
C SER A 222 6.06 11.36 12.45
N GLU A 223 6.95 11.21 11.46
CA GLU A 223 6.89 11.89 10.16
C GLU A 223 5.97 11.17 9.15
N LEU A 224 5.43 10.00 9.48
CA LEU A 224 4.64 9.20 8.54
C LEU A 224 3.42 9.95 7.99
N ALA A 225 2.73 10.71 8.83
CA ALA A 225 1.57 11.50 8.43
C ALA A 225 1.96 12.62 7.44
N ARG A 226 3.11 13.27 7.66
CA ARG A 226 3.67 14.28 6.75
C ARG A 226 3.99 13.65 5.39
N VAL A 227 4.75 12.56 5.37
CA VAL A 227 5.14 11.85 4.13
C VAL A 227 3.90 11.40 3.35
N LYS A 228 2.88 10.89 4.04
CA LYS A 228 1.61 10.50 3.42
C LYS A 228 0.93 11.70 2.74
N LYS A 229 0.81 12.81 3.44
CA LYS A 229 0.22 14.06 2.92
C LYS A 229 0.99 14.60 1.71
N GLU A 230 2.31 14.64 1.78
CA GLU A 230 3.18 15.08 0.68
C GLU A 230 3.08 14.16 -0.54
N SER A 231 2.74 12.89 -0.34
CA SER A 231 2.54 11.90 -1.40
C SER A 231 1.18 12.01 -2.09
N GLY A 232 0.27 12.88 -1.62
CA GLY A 232 -1.10 12.97 -2.14
C GLY A 232 -1.96 11.75 -1.80
N LEU A 233 -1.68 11.07 -0.67
CA LEU A 233 -2.29 9.79 -0.28
C LEU A 233 -3.12 9.90 1.01
#